data_e1946ee9ebdecc28d3a9dacd9abac802
#
_entry.id   e1946ee9ebdecc28d3a9dacd9abac802
#
_cell.length_a   1.000
_cell.length_b   1.000
_cell.length_c   1.000
_cell.angle_alpha   90.00
_cell.angle_beta   90.00
_cell.angle_gamma   90.00
#
_symmetry.space_group_name_H-M   'P 1'
#
loop_
_entity.id
_entity.type
_entity.pdbx_description
1 polymer ?
#
loop_
_entity_poly.entity_id
_entity_poly.type
_entity_poly.pdbx_seq_one_letter_code
_entity_poly.pdbx_strand_id
1 'polypeptide(L)'
;MPWEGLNYEDAIILSQRLVQDDVLTSIHIEEHEVDARDTKLGAEEITRDIPNVSDEMLADLDERGIVRIGAEVSAGDILVGKVTPKGETELTPEERLLRAIFGEKAREVRDTSLKVPHGESGTVIGVRVFDTRDDDELPPGVNQLVRVHVAQKRKISDGDKLAGRHGNKGVISKILPVEDMPFLADGTPVDIVLNPLGLRDRKSVV
;
A
#
# COMPACT_ATOMS: atom_id res chain seq x y z
N MET A 1 -17.45 -5.78 31.93
CA MET A 1 -18.20 -4.81 32.78
C MET A 1 -18.75 -3.71 31.87
N PRO A 2 -19.96 -3.16 32.13
CA PRO A 2 -20.41 -1.93 31.45
C PRO A 2 -19.50 -0.76 31.84
N TRP A 3 -19.15 0.09 30.88
CA TRP A 3 -18.29 1.25 31.13
C TRP A 3 -18.83 2.47 30.40
N GLU A 4 -19.41 3.41 31.16
CA GLU A 4 -19.97 4.70 30.70
C GLU A 4 -20.88 4.61 29.45
N GLY A 5 -21.48 3.46 29.18
CA GLY A 5 -22.30 3.22 27.98
C GLY A 5 -21.51 3.05 26.68
N LEU A 6 -20.18 3.18 26.71
CA LEU A 6 -19.32 3.13 25.50
C LEU A 6 -19.15 1.71 24.95
N ASN A 7 -19.45 0.68 25.71
CA ASN A 7 -19.36 -0.72 25.32
C ASN A 7 -20.72 -1.43 25.30
N TYR A 8 -21.76 -0.74 24.83
CA TYR A 8 -23.10 -1.32 24.71
C TYR A 8 -23.14 -2.44 23.67
N GLU A 9 -23.81 -3.54 24.02
CA GLU A 9 -23.89 -4.78 23.20
C GLU A 9 -22.49 -5.33 22.80
N ASP A 10 -22.20 -5.37 21.51
CA ASP A 10 -20.96 -5.90 20.94
C ASP A 10 -19.84 -4.83 20.84
N ALA A 11 -20.03 -3.66 21.43
CA ALA A 11 -19.04 -2.61 21.45
C ALA A 11 -17.89 -2.93 22.41
N ILE A 12 -16.65 -2.64 21.97
CA ILE A 12 -15.42 -2.92 22.72
C ILE A 12 -14.69 -1.60 22.95
N ILE A 13 -14.18 -1.43 24.17
CA ILE A 13 -13.28 -0.32 24.49
C ILE A 13 -11.86 -0.86 24.59
N LEU A 14 -10.92 -0.15 23.97
CA LEU A 14 -9.50 -0.44 24.04
C LEU A 14 -8.72 0.66 24.75
N SER A 15 -7.64 0.27 25.43
CA SER A 15 -6.65 1.21 25.94
C SER A 15 -5.75 1.71 24.82
N GLN A 16 -5.44 3.01 24.82
CA GLN A 16 -4.49 3.64 23.92
C GLN A 16 -3.11 2.99 23.98
N ARG A 17 -2.74 2.36 25.09
CA ARG A 17 -1.50 1.62 25.24
C ARG A 17 -1.32 0.55 24.17
N LEU A 18 -2.40 -0.17 23.82
CA LEU A 18 -2.36 -1.22 22.79
C LEU A 18 -1.99 -0.66 21.39
N VAL A 19 -2.41 0.59 21.11
CA VAL A 19 -2.07 1.28 19.86
C VAL A 19 -0.65 1.81 19.87
N GLN A 20 -0.19 2.32 21.02
CA GLN A 20 1.16 2.86 21.19
C GLN A 20 2.22 1.75 21.13
N ASP A 21 1.97 0.63 21.78
CA ASP A 21 2.88 -0.52 21.85
C ASP A 21 2.75 -1.44 20.63
N ASP A 22 1.95 -1.08 19.62
CA ASP A 22 1.71 -1.87 18.40
C ASP A 22 1.20 -3.30 18.66
N VAL A 23 0.52 -3.55 19.78
CA VAL A 23 0.10 -4.91 20.19
C VAL A 23 -0.91 -5.52 19.21
N LEU A 24 -1.86 -4.71 18.69
CA LEU A 24 -2.88 -5.13 17.75
C LEU A 24 -2.66 -4.52 16.35
N THR A 25 -1.42 -4.28 15.99
CA THR A 25 -1.04 -3.76 14.69
C THR A 25 -0.87 -4.89 13.68
N SER A 26 -1.40 -4.72 12.48
CA SER A 26 -1.25 -5.65 11.38
C SER A 26 -0.33 -5.09 10.31
N ILE A 27 0.42 -5.99 9.64
CA ILE A 27 1.23 -5.65 8.49
C ILE A 27 0.55 -6.26 7.26
N HIS A 28 0.18 -5.42 6.31
CA HIS A 28 -0.35 -5.82 5.02
C HIS A 28 0.73 -5.65 3.98
N ILE A 29 0.95 -6.69 3.17
CA ILE A 29 1.91 -6.65 2.08
C ILE A 29 1.11 -6.68 0.79
N GLU A 30 1.20 -5.58 0.03
CA GLU A 30 0.60 -5.45 -1.29
C GLU A 30 1.65 -5.71 -2.35
N GLU A 31 1.27 -6.46 -3.38
CA GLU A 31 2.13 -6.79 -4.51
C GLU A 31 1.68 -5.98 -5.73
N HIS A 32 2.58 -5.17 -6.25
CA HIS A 32 2.38 -4.40 -7.47
C HIS A 32 3.28 -4.96 -8.57
N GLU A 33 2.67 -5.26 -9.70
CA GLU A 33 3.35 -5.89 -10.83
C GLU A 33 3.20 -5.03 -12.09
N VAL A 34 4.28 -4.91 -12.84
CA VAL A 34 4.28 -4.27 -14.16
C VAL A 34 5.16 -5.08 -15.11
N ASP A 35 4.66 -5.25 -16.31
CA ASP A 35 5.36 -5.89 -17.41
C ASP A 35 5.73 -4.89 -18.53
N ALA A 36 6.84 -5.13 -19.19
CA ALA A 36 7.24 -4.45 -20.40
C ALA A 36 7.11 -5.42 -21.57
N ARG A 37 6.28 -5.05 -22.55
CA ARG A 37 5.94 -5.91 -23.71
C ARG A 37 6.43 -5.32 -25.01
N ASP A 38 6.57 -6.19 -26.01
CA ASP A 38 6.71 -5.74 -27.38
C ASP A 38 5.36 -5.27 -27.93
N THR A 39 5.33 -4.02 -28.41
CA THR A 39 4.17 -3.47 -29.09
C THR A 39 4.43 -3.31 -30.58
N LYS A 40 3.38 -3.13 -31.38
CA LYS A 40 3.50 -2.89 -32.83
C LYS A 40 4.28 -1.62 -33.18
N LEU A 41 4.41 -0.69 -32.22
CA LEU A 41 5.10 0.59 -32.37
C LEU A 41 6.53 0.57 -31.83
N GLY A 42 6.93 -0.52 -31.21
CA GLY A 42 8.22 -0.71 -30.57
C GLY A 42 8.08 -1.38 -29.20
N ALA A 43 9.20 -1.75 -28.60
CA ALA A 43 9.22 -2.34 -27.28
C ALA A 43 8.92 -1.28 -26.19
N GLU A 44 8.15 -1.65 -25.18
CA GLU A 44 8.06 -0.87 -23.95
C GLU A 44 9.38 -0.97 -23.17
N GLU A 45 9.74 0.08 -22.47
CA GLU A 45 11.01 0.15 -21.76
C GLU A 45 10.77 0.58 -20.30
N ILE A 46 11.44 -0.13 -19.38
CA ILE A 46 11.52 0.28 -17.98
C ILE A 46 12.73 1.19 -17.84
N THR A 47 12.49 2.45 -17.46
CA THR A 47 13.51 3.49 -17.42
C THR A 47 13.17 4.58 -16.40
N ARG A 48 14.19 5.24 -15.87
CA ARG A 48 14.05 6.43 -15.05
C ARG A 48 13.72 7.68 -15.87
N ASP A 49 14.02 7.67 -17.15
CA ASP A 49 13.83 8.83 -18.04
C ASP A 49 12.38 8.91 -18.53
N ILE A 50 11.50 9.44 -17.68
CA ILE A 50 10.06 9.55 -17.89
C ILE A 50 9.75 11.00 -18.29
N PRO A 51 9.00 11.24 -19.40
CA PRO A 51 8.64 12.58 -19.81
C PRO A 51 7.66 13.24 -18.83
N ASN A 52 7.81 14.56 -18.62
CA ASN A 52 6.91 15.40 -17.82
C ASN A 52 6.79 15.00 -16.33
N VAL A 53 7.83 14.41 -15.75
CA VAL A 53 7.92 14.07 -14.33
C VAL A 53 9.03 14.91 -13.70
N SER A 54 8.79 15.44 -12.49
CA SER A 54 9.78 16.21 -11.75
C SER A 54 10.85 15.30 -11.13
N ASP A 55 12.06 15.83 -10.95
CA ASP A 55 13.17 15.10 -10.31
C ASP A 55 12.86 14.63 -8.89
N GLU A 56 11.99 15.35 -8.19
CA GLU A 56 11.52 14.98 -6.84
C GLU A 56 10.76 13.66 -6.85
N MET A 57 9.89 13.43 -7.84
CA MET A 57 9.15 12.17 -8.00
C MET A 57 10.05 11.00 -8.42
N LEU A 58 11.23 11.29 -8.94
CA LEU A 58 12.21 10.30 -9.37
C LEU A 58 13.28 10.02 -8.31
N ALA A 59 13.25 10.71 -7.16
CA ALA A 59 14.29 10.64 -6.14
C ALA A 59 14.49 9.23 -5.58
N ASP A 60 13.40 8.48 -5.41
CA ASP A 60 13.42 7.13 -4.84
C ASP A 60 13.59 6.02 -5.89
N LEU A 61 13.76 6.36 -7.18
CA LEU A 61 14.04 5.42 -8.25
C LEU A 61 15.54 5.23 -8.45
N ASP A 62 15.93 3.98 -8.70
CA ASP A 62 17.29 3.63 -9.12
C ASP A 62 17.59 4.06 -10.58
N GLU A 63 18.81 3.78 -11.07
CA GLU A 63 19.22 4.11 -12.45
C GLU A 63 18.37 3.36 -13.50
N ARG A 64 17.77 2.23 -13.14
CA ARG A 64 16.89 1.44 -14.02
C ARG A 64 15.44 1.92 -13.98
N GLY A 65 15.11 2.90 -13.13
CA GLY A 65 13.76 3.40 -12.99
C GLY A 65 12.88 2.58 -12.04
N ILE A 66 13.47 1.81 -11.14
CA ILE A 66 12.77 0.96 -10.18
C ILE A 66 12.96 1.55 -8.79
N VAL A 67 11.90 1.55 -7.97
CA VAL A 67 11.95 2.07 -6.61
C VAL A 67 12.93 1.29 -5.74
N ARG A 68 13.69 1.99 -4.91
CA ARG A 68 14.65 1.38 -3.98
C ARG A 68 13.94 0.70 -2.80
N ILE A 69 14.52 -0.39 -2.31
CA ILE A 69 14.06 -1.05 -1.09
C ILE A 69 14.26 -0.11 0.11
N GLY A 70 13.25 -0.01 0.98
CA GLY A 70 13.24 0.89 2.13
C GLY A 70 12.69 2.28 1.84
N ALA A 71 12.30 2.59 0.61
CA ALA A 71 11.60 3.84 0.27
C ALA A 71 10.21 3.87 0.90
N GLU A 72 9.82 5.00 1.47
CA GLU A 72 8.46 5.27 1.88
C GLU A 72 7.69 5.83 0.68
N VAL A 73 6.59 5.17 0.32
CA VAL A 73 5.78 5.52 -0.85
C VAL A 73 4.36 5.87 -0.44
N SER A 74 3.79 6.84 -1.13
CA SER A 74 2.45 7.35 -0.95
C SER A 74 1.65 7.27 -2.25
N ALA A 75 0.33 7.43 -2.15
CA ALA A 75 -0.55 7.41 -3.32
C ALA A 75 -0.08 8.38 -4.43
N GLY A 76 0.13 7.84 -5.63
CA GLY A 76 0.60 8.60 -6.79
C GLY A 76 2.11 8.55 -7.03
N ASP A 77 2.91 8.09 -6.07
CA ASP A 77 4.36 7.92 -6.26
C ASP A 77 4.65 6.82 -7.28
N ILE A 78 5.76 6.96 -8.00
CA ILE A 78 6.17 6.02 -9.04
C ILE A 78 6.93 4.86 -8.40
N LEU A 79 6.42 3.64 -8.57
CA LEU A 79 7.10 2.41 -8.16
C LEU A 79 8.07 1.91 -9.25
N VAL A 80 7.62 1.95 -10.50
CA VAL A 80 8.42 1.52 -11.65
C VAL A 80 8.16 2.48 -12.81
N GLY A 81 9.19 3.12 -13.28
CA GLY A 81 9.14 3.98 -14.46
C GLY A 81 9.05 3.16 -15.74
N LYS A 82 7.96 3.32 -16.48
CA LYS A 82 7.76 2.65 -17.78
C LYS A 82 7.30 3.65 -18.83
N VAL A 83 7.87 3.52 -20.03
CA VAL A 83 7.49 4.32 -21.18
C VAL A 83 7.05 3.41 -22.33
N THR A 84 6.00 3.84 -23.01
CA THR A 84 5.45 3.13 -24.17
C THR A 84 5.60 4.02 -25.41
N PRO A 85 6.10 3.49 -26.55
CA PRO A 85 6.19 4.25 -27.80
C PRO A 85 4.82 4.75 -28.26
N LYS A 86 4.74 6.01 -28.71
CA LYS A 86 3.55 6.61 -29.32
C LYS A 86 3.54 6.40 -30.84
N GLY A 87 2.35 6.17 -31.40
CA GLY A 87 2.15 6.21 -32.86
C GLY A 87 2.08 7.67 -33.35
N GLU A 88 2.49 7.88 -34.62
CA GLU A 88 2.45 9.23 -35.26
C GLU A 88 1.07 9.89 -35.23
N THR A 89 0.00 9.11 -35.14
CA THR A 89 -1.38 9.59 -35.09
C THR A 89 -1.82 10.09 -33.72
N GLU A 90 -1.08 9.79 -32.66
CA GLU A 90 -1.42 10.19 -31.27
C GLU A 90 -0.75 11.49 -30.84
N LEU A 91 0.04 12.12 -31.71
CA LEU A 91 0.68 13.41 -31.40
C LEU A 91 -0.37 14.53 -31.36
N THR A 92 -0.35 15.29 -30.25
CA THR A 92 -1.15 16.52 -30.17
C THR A 92 -0.65 17.57 -31.17
N PRO A 93 -1.49 18.57 -31.58
CA PRO A 93 -1.05 19.64 -32.46
C PRO A 93 0.17 20.40 -31.92
N GLU A 94 0.24 20.59 -30.59
CA GLU A 94 1.37 21.24 -29.91
C GLU A 94 2.66 20.39 -30.01
N GLU A 95 2.57 19.10 -29.83
CA GLU A 95 3.71 18.18 -29.95
C GLU A 95 4.25 18.11 -31.40
N ARG A 96 3.34 18.17 -32.39
CA ARG A 96 3.73 18.28 -33.81
C ARG A 96 4.47 19.58 -34.11
N LEU A 97 4.01 20.69 -33.52
CA LEU A 97 4.64 21.98 -33.67
C LEU A 97 6.03 22.03 -33.01
N LEU A 98 6.15 21.49 -31.81
CA LEU A 98 7.43 21.35 -31.09
C LEU A 98 8.43 20.50 -31.84
N ARG A 99 7.97 19.40 -32.46
CA ARG A 99 8.79 18.55 -33.32
C ARG A 99 9.29 19.29 -34.56
N ALA A 100 8.44 20.10 -35.17
CA ALA A 100 8.80 20.90 -36.34
C ALA A 100 9.82 22.01 -36.02
N ILE A 101 9.79 22.59 -34.81
CA ILE A 101 10.66 23.69 -34.38
C ILE A 101 11.96 23.18 -33.76
N PHE A 102 11.95 22.14 -32.94
CA PHE A 102 13.10 21.68 -32.13
C PHE A 102 13.72 20.37 -32.64
N GLY A 103 13.23 19.81 -33.76
CA GLY A 103 13.73 18.54 -34.31
C GLY A 103 13.35 17.33 -33.44
N GLU A 104 13.97 16.18 -33.71
CA GLU A 104 13.64 14.86 -33.14
C GLU A 104 13.81 14.70 -31.63
N LYS A 105 13.99 15.76 -30.85
CA LYS A 105 14.19 15.69 -29.38
C LYS A 105 12.92 15.55 -28.56
N ALA A 106 11.74 15.66 -29.17
CA ALA A 106 10.50 15.30 -28.50
C ALA A 106 10.40 13.76 -28.51
N ARG A 107 10.70 13.10 -27.41
CA ARG A 107 10.58 11.62 -27.29
C ARG A 107 9.15 11.20 -27.63
N GLU A 108 9.04 10.29 -28.58
CA GLU A 108 7.77 9.68 -29.03
C GLU A 108 7.30 8.61 -28.03
N VAL A 109 7.32 8.91 -26.74
CA VAL A 109 6.95 7.96 -25.70
C VAL A 109 5.90 8.56 -24.76
N ARG A 110 5.03 7.71 -24.25
CA ARG A 110 4.02 8.03 -23.25
C ARG A 110 4.43 7.43 -21.91
N ASP A 111 4.23 8.17 -20.81
CA ASP A 111 4.35 7.65 -19.46
C ASP A 111 3.27 6.60 -19.19
N THR A 112 3.69 5.38 -18.93
CA THR A 112 2.85 4.25 -18.52
C THR A 112 3.40 3.62 -17.23
N SER A 113 4.06 4.42 -16.42
CA SER A 113 4.69 4.01 -15.17
C SER A 113 3.69 3.43 -14.19
N LEU A 114 4.13 2.44 -13.43
CA LEU A 114 3.38 1.89 -12.32
C LEU A 114 3.45 2.87 -11.15
N LYS A 115 2.28 3.34 -10.71
CA LYS A 115 2.14 4.27 -9.57
C LYS A 115 1.39 3.59 -8.45
N VAL A 116 1.66 4.02 -7.22
CA VAL A 116 0.92 3.58 -6.04
C VAL A 116 -0.55 3.99 -6.18
N PRO A 117 -1.51 3.06 -6.03
CA PRO A 117 -2.94 3.36 -6.09
C PRO A 117 -3.39 4.35 -5.00
N HIS A 118 -4.53 4.99 -5.24
CA HIS A 118 -5.12 5.88 -4.25
C HIS A 118 -5.54 5.12 -2.99
N GLY A 119 -5.16 5.65 -1.82
CA GLY A 119 -5.46 5.07 -0.51
C GLY A 119 -4.43 4.08 -0.02
N GLU A 120 -3.42 3.78 -0.81
CA GLU A 120 -2.30 2.94 -0.42
C GLU A 120 -1.08 3.79 -0.08
N SER A 121 -0.33 3.34 0.91
CA SER A 121 0.95 3.93 1.30
C SER A 121 1.72 2.90 2.11
N GLY A 122 3.03 2.98 2.13
CA GLY A 122 3.81 2.03 2.91
C GLY A 122 5.30 2.14 2.62
N THR A 123 6.02 1.10 3.02
CA THR A 123 7.46 0.99 2.80
C THR A 123 7.74 -0.16 1.83
N VAL A 124 8.57 0.08 0.85
CA VAL A 124 9.00 -0.95 -0.10
C VAL A 124 9.92 -1.95 0.63
N ILE A 125 9.47 -3.21 0.73
CA ILE A 125 10.21 -4.28 1.41
C ILE A 125 10.95 -5.21 0.47
N GLY A 126 10.56 -5.26 -0.80
CA GLY A 126 11.19 -6.13 -1.77
C GLY A 126 10.88 -5.74 -3.20
N VAL A 127 11.84 -5.96 -4.07
CA VAL A 127 11.72 -5.78 -5.51
C VAL A 127 12.29 -7.02 -6.18
N ARG A 128 11.55 -7.56 -7.16
CA ARG A 128 12.00 -8.66 -8.01
C ARG A 128 11.88 -8.24 -9.46
N VAL A 129 12.95 -8.45 -10.20
CA VAL A 129 13.02 -8.20 -11.64
C VAL A 129 13.22 -9.53 -12.33
N PHE A 130 12.39 -9.84 -13.29
CA PHE A 130 12.48 -11.01 -14.15
C PHE A 130 12.74 -10.50 -15.56
N ASP A 131 13.76 -11.04 -16.22
CA ASP A 131 14.15 -10.63 -17.57
C ASP A 131 14.29 -11.89 -18.46
N THR A 132 13.75 -11.85 -19.66
CA THR A 132 13.85 -12.94 -20.62
C THR A 132 15.31 -13.31 -20.93
N ARG A 133 16.24 -12.36 -20.72
CA ARG A 133 17.69 -12.60 -20.90
C ARG A 133 18.31 -13.49 -19.84
N ASP A 134 17.66 -13.60 -18.68
CA ASP A 134 18.14 -14.38 -17.54
C ASP A 134 17.48 -15.79 -17.47
N ASP A 135 16.91 -16.28 -18.59
CA ASP A 135 16.20 -17.57 -18.72
C ASP A 135 14.94 -17.68 -17.81
N ASP A 136 14.37 -16.57 -17.36
CA ASP A 136 13.11 -16.57 -16.64
C ASP A 136 11.94 -16.97 -17.55
N GLU A 137 11.07 -17.86 -17.09
CA GLU A 137 9.84 -18.24 -17.80
C GLU A 137 8.80 -17.11 -17.70
N LEU A 138 8.87 -16.16 -18.63
CA LEU A 138 7.90 -15.06 -18.73
C LEU A 138 6.76 -15.41 -19.71
N PRO A 139 5.57 -14.79 -19.53
CA PRO A 139 4.48 -14.93 -20.48
C PRO A 139 4.90 -14.51 -21.90
N PRO A 140 4.33 -15.11 -22.96
CA PRO A 140 4.67 -14.77 -24.34
C PRO A 140 4.50 -13.27 -24.63
N GLY A 141 5.56 -12.66 -25.22
CA GLY A 141 5.56 -11.23 -25.57
C GLY A 141 5.93 -10.27 -24.44
N VAL A 142 6.26 -10.77 -23.25
CA VAL A 142 6.79 -9.98 -22.13
C VAL A 142 8.32 -10.08 -22.15
N ASN A 143 9.00 -8.95 -22.19
CA ASN A 143 10.46 -8.86 -22.18
C ASN A 143 11.01 -8.74 -20.75
N GLN A 144 10.30 -8.01 -19.91
CA GLN A 144 10.69 -7.78 -18.54
C GLN A 144 9.44 -7.66 -17.65
N LEU A 145 9.53 -8.20 -16.44
CA LEU A 145 8.48 -8.13 -15.43
C LEU A 145 9.11 -7.65 -14.13
N VAL A 146 8.54 -6.61 -13.55
CA VAL A 146 8.97 -6.09 -12.25
C VAL A 146 7.84 -6.23 -11.25
N ARG A 147 8.17 -6.81 -10.10
CA ARG A 147 7.27 -7.03 -8.98
C ARG A 147 7.79 -6.30 -7.76
N VAL A 148 6.97 -5.42 -7.20
CA VAL A 148 7.30 -4.59 -6.04
C VAL A 148 6.37 -4.96 -4.89
N HIS A 149 6.95 -5.23 -3.72
CA HIS A 149 6.20 -5.51 -2.50
C HIS A 149 6.25 -4.30 -1.59
N VAL A 150 5.07 -3.76 -1.26
CA VAL A 150 4.91 -2.62 -0.36
C VAL A 150 4.24 -3.10 0.92
N ALA A 151 4.89 -2.86 2.06
CA ALA A 151 4.34 -3.19 3.37
C ALA A 151 3.65 -1.97 3.97
N GLN A 152 2.38 -2.12 4.30
CA GLN A 152 1.61 -1.13 5.02
C GLN A 152 1.40 -1.59 6.46
N LYS A 153 1.76 -0.73 7.42
CA LYS A 153 1.49 -0.94 8.84
C LYS A 153 0.15 -0.31 9.20
N ARG A 154 -0.84 -1.13 9.52
CA ARG A 154 -2.18 -0.69 9.93
C ARG A 154 -2.35 -0.84 11.42
N LYS A 155 -2.42 0.29 12.13
CA LYS A 155 -2.79 0.34 13.54
C LYS A 155 -4.28 0.17 13.68
N ILE A 156 -4.69 -0.40 14.81
CA ILE A 156 -6.10 -0.55 15.14
C ILE A 156 -6.74 0.82 15.39
N SER A 157 -7.97 1.00 14.93
CA SER A 157 -8.72 2.26 15.01
C SER A 157 -10.16 2.03 15.47
N ASP A 158 -10.85 3.12 15.83
CA ASP A 158 -12.27 3.07 16.13
C ASP A 158 -13.06 2.57 14.91
N GLY A 159 -14.00 1.66 15.14
CA GLY A 159 -14.78 1.02 14.09
C GLY A 159 -14.20 -0.30 13.57
N ASP A 160 -12.98 -0.67 13.93
CA ASP A 160 -12.39 -1.95 13.54
C ASP A 160 -13.08 -3.12 14.26
N LYS A 161 -13.16 -4.24 13.55
CA LYS A 161 -13.78 -5.46 14.06
C LYS A 161 -12.74 -6.32 14.77
N LEU A 162 -13.03 -6.68 16.00
CA LEU A 162 -12.19 -7.52 16.84
C LEU A 162 -12.95 -8.78 17.28
N ALA A 163 -12.24 -9.89 17.41
CA ALA A 163 -12.81 -11.14 17.90
C ALA A 163 -11.83 -11.86 18.84
N GLY A 164 -12.39 -12.49 19.87
CA GLY A 164 -11.63 -13.40 20.71
C GLY A 164 -11.65 -14.84 20.15
N ARG A 165 -10.93 -15.75 20.84
CA ARG A 165 -10.82 -17.18 20.45
C ARG A 165 -12.12 -17.97 20.61
N HIS A 166 -13.10 -17.46 21.32
CA HIS A 166 -14.35 -18.16 21.66
C HIS A 166 -15.56 -17.70 20.85
N GLY A 167 -15.32 -17.02 19.72
CA GLY A 167 -16.38 -16.55 18.81
C GLY A 167 -17.11 -15.31 19.30
N ASN A 168 -16.59 -14.63 20.32
CA ASN A 168 -17.02 -13.32 20.77
C ASN A 168 -16.44 -12.27 19.80
N LYS A 169 -17.27 -11.77 18.92
CA LYS A 169 -16.93 -10.71 17.97
C LYS A 169 -17.53 -9.39 18.43
N GLY A 170 -16.83 -8.30 18.16
CA GLY A 170 -17.32 -6.97 18.46
C GLY A 170 -16.65 -5.91 17.59
N VAL A 171 -17.08 -4.68 17.74
CA VAL A 171 -16.54 -3.52 17.04
C VAL A 171 -15.96 -2.57 18.07
N ILE A 172 -14.78 -2.02 17.80
CA ILE A 172 -14.15 -1.04 18.68
C ILE A 172 -14.97 0.24 18.62
N SER A 173 -15.57 0.61 19.75
CA SER A 173 -16.35 1.83 19.85
C SER A 173 -15.48 3.05 20.14
N LYS A 174 -14.47 2.87 20.99
CA LYS A 174 -13.56 3.93 21.36
C LYS A 174 -12.24 3.41 21.90
N ILE A 175 -11.18 4.15 21.60
CA ILE A 175 -9.86 3.97 22.19
C ILE A 175 -9.68 5.06 23.25
N LEU A 176 -9.54 4.66 24.52
CA LEU A 176 -9.44 5.57 25.65
C LEU A 176 -7.98 5.71 26.11
N PRO A 177 -7.60 6.89 26.63
CA PRO A 177 -6.34 7.06 27.33
C PRO A 177 -6.23 6.10 28.52
N VAL A 178 -5.01 5.79 28.93
CA VAL A 178 -4.75 4.86 30.04
C VAL A 178 -5.39 5.32 31.35
N GLU A 179 -5.44 6.63 31.56
CA GLU A 179 -6.00 7.27 32.77
C GLU A 179 -7.51 7.09 32.90
N ASP A 180 -8.22 6.96 31.78
CA ASP A 180 -9.69 6.80 31.72
C ASP A 180 -10.12 5.33 31.74
N MET A 181 -9.13 4.40 31.71
CA MET A 181 -9.41 2.98 31.75
C MET A 181 -9.62 2.49 33.20
N PRO A 182 -10.47 1.46 33.41
CA PRO A 182 -10.57 0.82 34.73
C PRO A 182 -9.23 0.17 35.11
N PHE A 183 -8.95 0.10 36.38
CA PHE A 183 -7.71 -0.45 36.93
C PHE A 183 -7.95 -1.52 37.97
N LEU A 184 -7.00 -2.42 38.13
CA LEU A 184 -6.99 -3.47 39.13
C LEU A 184 -6.59 -2.92 40.51
N ALA A 185 -6.72 -3.73 41.56
CA ALA A 185 -6.38 -3.33 42.95
C ALA A 185 -4.89 -2.99 43.13
N ASP A 186 -4.02 -3.45 42.24
CA ASP A 186 -2.59 -3.14 42.18
C ASP A 186 -2.27 -1.87 41.40
N GLY A 187 -3.27 -1.20 40.83
CA GLY A 187 -3.14 0.00 40.02
C GLY A 187 -2.86 -0.28 38.54
N THR A 188 -2.82 -1.53 38.12
CA THR A 188 -2.59 -1.88 36.69
C THR A 188 -3.83 -1.56 35.86
N PRO A 189 -3.76 -0.74 34.80
CA PRO A 189 -4.88 -0.43 33.94
C PRO A 189 -5.30 -1.65 33.10
N VAL A 190 -6.59 -1.77 32.84
CA VAL A 190 -7.16 -2.82 31.98
C VAL A 190 -7.02 -2.42 30.53
N ASP A 191 -6.63 -3.34 29.67
CA ASP A 191 -6.39 -3.05 28.25
C ASP A 191 -7.63 -3.11 27.38
N ILE A 192 -8.56 -4.02 27.72
CA ILE A 192 -9.78 -4.28 26.93
C ILE A 192 -10.97 -4.39 27.87
N VAL A 193 -12.04 -3.65 27.57
CA VAL A 193 -13.29 -3.74 28.32
C VAL A 193 -14.42 -4.24 27.42
N LEU A 194 -14.94 -5.41 27.79
CA LEU A 194 -16.04 -6.07 27.10
C LEU A 194 -17.34 -5.94 27.91
N ASN A 195 -18.47 -5.80 27.21
CA ASN A 195 -19.78 -5.89 27.85
C ASN A 195 -20.15 -7.36 28.09
N PRO A 196 -20.64 -7.74 29.29
CA PRO A 196 -21.11 -9.10 29.55
C PRO A 196 -22.28 -9.52 28.64
N LEU A 197 -23.07 -8.59 28.09
CA LEU A 197 -24.15 -8.90 27.14
C LEU A 197 -23.61 -9.38 25.79
N GLY A 198 -22.42 -8.93 25.38
CA GLY A 198 -21.74 -9.39 24.16
C GLY A 198 -21.07 -10.76 24.32
N LEU A 199 -20.82 -11.16 25.56
CA LEU A 199 -20.33 -12.49 25.91
C LEU A 199 -21.53 -13.42 26.04
N ARG A 200 -22.10 -13.85 24.90
CA ARG A 200 -23.11 -14.90 24.93
C ARG A 200 -22.55 -16.10 25.69
N ASP A 201 -23.31 -16.54 26.66
CA ASP A 201 -23.05 -17.72 27.47
C ASP A 201 -22.97 -18.95 26.54
N ARG A 202 -21.86 -19.09 25.86
CA ARG A 202 -21.45 -20.38 25.33
C ARG A 202 -20.96 -21.11 26.57
N LYS A 203 -21.93 -21.80 27.21
CA LYS A 203 -21.71 -22.85 28.16
C LYS A 203 -20.35 -23.46 27.84
N SER A 204 -19.35 -23.06 28.61
CA SER A 204 -18.06 -23.73 28.61
C SER A 204 -18.36 -25.14 29.03
N VAL A 205 -18.54 -25.99 28.01
CA VAL A 205 -18.53 -27.43 28.26
C VAL A 205 -17.10 -27.72 28.66
N VAL A 206 -16.94 -27.87 29.95
CA VAL A 206 -15.75 -28.45 30.53
C VAL A 206 -15.62 -29.89 30.06
#